data_8252f62be0483d8ca1bc37a922455e47
#
_entry.id   8252f62be0483d8ca1bc37a922455e47
#
_cell.length_a   1.000
_cell.length_b   1.000
_cell.length_c   1.000
_cell.angle_alpha   90.00
_cell.angle_beta   90.00
_cell.angle_gamma   90.00
#
_symmetry.space_group_name_H-M   'P 1'
#
loop_
_entity.id
_entity.type
_entity.pdbx_description
1 polymer ?
#
loop_
_entity_poly.entity_id
_entity_poly.type
_entity_poly.pdbx_seq_one_letter_code
_entity_poly.pdbx_strand_id
1 'polypeptide(L)'
;RVLFRSASFSGALKTLLDLLPERALEGKIVLPLATGGTIAHMLAVDYALKPVLNALKAQEILHGVFADDSQVTDYQHKPQFTPNLQGRLDQALETFWQALHRPSSRAPALKTLQRVEHV
;
A
#
# COMPACT_ATOMS: atom_id res chain seq x y z
N ARG A 1 12.92 3.10 -10.36
CA ARG A 1 12.69 4.13 -9.34
C ARG A 1 11.62 5.10 -9.81
N VAL A 2 10.46 5.04 -9.17
CA VAL A 2 9.40 6.00 -9.41
C VAL A 2 9.61 7.17 -8.45
N LEU A 3 10.02 8.32 -8.97
CA LEU A 3 10.29 9.51 -8.17
C LEU A 3 8.97 10.23 -7.88
N PHE A 4 8.84 10.75 -6.66
CA PHE A 4 7.77 11.69 -6.37
C PHE A 4 7.96 12.96 -7.20
N ARG A 5 6.88 13.39 -7.81
CA ARG A 5 6.81 14.64 -8.58
C ARG A 5 5.65 15.45 -8.05
N SER A 6 5.87 16.74 -7.86
CA SER A 6 4.82 17.66 -7.40
C SER A 6 4.12 17.15 -6.13
N ALA A 7 4.92 16.69 -5.17
CA ALA A 7 4.47 16.18 -3.86
C ALA A 7 3.55 14.96 -3.94
N SER A 8 3.64 14.16 -5.00
CA SER A 8 2.81 12.97 -5.17
C SER A 8 3.61 11.85 -5.87
N PHE A 9 2.99 10.70 -6.05
CA PHE A 9 3.58 9.63 -6.85
C PHE A 9 3.62 10.03 -8.34
N SER A 10 4.48 9.38 -9.14
CA SER A 10 4.67 9.76 -10.54
C SER A 10 3.43 9.51 -11.39
N GLY A 11 3.26 10.32 -12.46
CA GLY A 11 2.20 10.10 -13.42
C GLY A 11 2.30 8.77 -14.16
N ALA A 12 3.49 8.20 -14.26
CA ALA A 12 3.68 6.87 -14.85
C ALA A 12 2.94 5.79 -14.07
N LEU A 13 3.00 5.82 -12.73
CA LEU A 13 2.25 4.89 -11.89
C LEU A 13 0.75 5.12 -12.03
N LYS A 14 0.29 6.38 -12.01
CA LYS A 14 -1.12 6.71 -12.18
C LYS A 14 -1.65 6.22 -13.53
N THR A 15 -0.87 6.39 -14.59
CA THR A 15 -1.23 5.89 -15.92
C THR A 15 -1.41 4.38 -15.93
N LEU A 16 -0.51 3.64 -15.27
CA LEU A 16 -0.64 2.20 -15.13
C LEU A 16 -1.92 1.82 -14.37
N LEU A 17 -2.19 2.50 -13.27
CA LEU A 17 -3.39 2.25 -12.45
C LEU A 17 -4.68 2.56 -13.22
N ASP A 18 -4.66 3.58 -14.08
CA ASP A 18 -5.81 3.94 -14.91
C ASP A 18 -6.15 2.89 -15.97
N LEU A 19 -5.20 2.03 -16.34
CA LEU A 19 -5.43 0.92 -17.27
C LEU A 19 -6.09 -0.29 -16.62
N LEU A 20 -6.17 -0.32 -15.29
CA LEU A 20 -6.74 -1.45 -14.59
C LEU A 20 -8.28 -1.39 -14.60
N PRO A 21 -8.96 -2.55 -14.56
CA PRO A 21 -10.41 -2.59 -14.40
C PRO A 21 -10.85 -1.91 -13.09
N GLU A 22 -12.08 -1.44 -13.06
CA GLU A 22 -12.64 -0.71 -11.91
C GLU A 22 -12.47 -1.43 -10.56
N ARG A 23 -12.54 -2.76 -10.57
CA ARG A 23 -12.45 -3.58 -9.35
C ARG A 23 -11.17 -4.42 -9.30
N ALA A 24 -10.09 -3.93 -9.89
CA ALA A 24 -8.84 -4.69 -10.04
C ALA A 24 -8.27 -5.18 -8.72
N LEU A 25 -8.45 -4.43 -7.63
CA LEU A 25 -7.90 -4.77 -6.32
C LEU A 25 -8.93 -5.42 -5.38
N GLU A 26 -10.09 -5.79 -5.89
CA GLU A 26 -11.11 -6.47 -5.08
C GLU A 26 -10.55 -7.76 -4.48
N GLY A 27 -10.72 -7.93 -3.17
CA GLY A 27 -10.16 -9.07 -2.46
C GLY A 27 -8.67 -9.01 -2.20
N LYS A 28 -8.00 -7.90 -2.56
CA LYS A 28 -6.56 -7.73 -2.37
C LYS A 28 -6.26 -6.93 -1.11
N ILE A 29 -5.19 -7.35 -0.44
CA ILE A 29 -4.60 -6.59 0.67
C ILE A 29 -3.37 -5.88 0.12
N VAL A 30 -3.26 -4.60 0.36
CA VAL A 30 -2.21 -3.75 -0.20
C VAL A 30 -1.34 -3.18 0.91
N LEU A 31 -0.03 -3.34 0.77
CA LEU A 31 0.95 -2.68 1.61
C LEU A 31 1.67 -1.62 0.77
N PRO A 32 1.38 -0.32 0.96
CA PRO A 32 2.07 0.73 0.24
C PRO A 32 3.51 0.90 0.71
N LEU A 33 4.43 0.98 -0.23
CA LEU A 33 5.84 1.26 0.04
C LEU A 33 6.26 2.46 -0.80
N ALA A 34 6.91 3.43 -0.18
CA ALA A 34 7.34 4.63 -0.86
C ALA A 34 8.71 5.07 -0.41
N THR A 35 9.47 5.67 -1.32
CA THR A 35 10.75 6.30 -1.02
C THR A 35 10.73 7.74 -1.52
N GLY A 36 11.41 8.62 -0.84
CA GLY A 36 11.51 10.01 -1.25
C GLY A 36 12.72 10.70 -0.64
N GLY A 37 13.05 11.87 -1.19
CA GLY A 37 14.21 12.65 -0.75
C GLY A 37 14.05 13.34 0.59
N THR A 38 12.82 13.52 1.04
CA THR A 38 12.52 14.14 2.34
C THR A 38 11.31 13.51 2.98
N ILE A 39 11.22 13.59 4.30
CA ILE A 39 10.07 13.12 5.05
C ILE A 39 8.78 13.86 4.69
N ALA A 40 8.90 15.05 4.09
CA ALA A 40 7.74 15.81 3.64
C ALA A 40 6.90 15.06 2.60
N HIS A 41 7.49 14.09 1.88
CA HIS A 41 6.77 13.28 0.91
C HIS A 41 6.00 12.10 1.52
N MET A 42 6.13 11.88 2.82
CA MET A 42 5.46 10.77 3.51
C MET A 42 3.93 10.83 3.34
N LEU A 43 3.37 12.02 3.34
CA LEU A 43 1.92 12.22 3.20
C LEU A 43 1.39 11.89 1.81
N ALA A 44 2.25 11.79 0.80
CA ALA A 44 1.80 11.45 -0.56
C ALA A 44 1.17 10.04 -0.62
N VAL A 45 1.60 9.12 0.23
CA VAL A 45 0.99 7.79 0.34
C VAL A 45 -0.45 7.90 0.83
N ASP A 46 -0.68 8.67 1.89
CA ASP A 46 -2.00 8.77 2.51
C ASP A 46 -2.98 9.61 1.69
N TYR A 47 -2.53 10.73 1.14
CA TYR A 47 -3.41 11.68 0.47
C TYR A 47 -3.54 11.48 -1.04
N ALA A 48 -2.58 10.81 -1.67
CA ALA A 48 -2.61 10.61 -3.11
C ALA A 48 -2.82 9.14 -3.50
N LEU A 49 -2.05 8.22 -2.96
CA LEU A 49 -2.09 6.82 -3.38
C LEU A 49 -3.26 6.05 -2.78
N LYS A 50 -3.54 6.19 -1.49
CA LYS A 50 -4.61 5.44 -0.83
C LYS A 50 -5.99 5.69 -1.43
N PRO A 51 -6.38 6.94 -1.79
CA PRO A 51 -7.66 7.16 -2.47
C PRO A 51 -7.79 6.40 -3.78
N VAL A 52 -6.71 6.30 -4.56
CA VAL A 52 -6.70 5.54 -5.82
C VAL A 52 -6.88 4.05 -5.55
N LEU A 53 -6.19 3.51 -4.55
CA LEU A 53 -6.33 2.10 -4.17
C LEU A 53 -7.74 1.78 -3.69
N ASN A 54 -8.36 2.71 -2.95
CA ASN A 54 -9.76 2.58 -2.54
C ASN A 54 -10.72 2.61 -3.74
N ALA A 55 -10.47 3.48 -4.72
CA ALA A 55 -11.27 3.54 -5.94
C ALA A 55 -11.20 2.22 -6.73
N LEU A 56 -10.07 1.54 -6.70
CA LEU A 56 -9.87 0.21 -7.30
C LEU A 56 -10.43 -0.93 -6.44
N LYS A 57 -11.12 -0.60 -5.35
CA LYS A 57 -11.81 -1.55 -4.46
C LYS A 57 -10.88 -2.50 -3.70
N ALA A 58 -9.70 -2.01 -3.32
CA ALA A 58 -8.83 -2.78 -2.42
C ALA A 58 -9.60 -3.19 -1.17
N GLN A 59 -9.45 -4.45 -0.77
CA GLN A 59 -10.13 -4.98 0.41
C GLN A 59 -9.60 -4.33 1.68
N GLU A 60 -8.30 -4.20 1.79
CA GLU A 60 -7.63 -3.63 2.95
C GLU A 60 -6.35 -2.94 2.50
N ILE A 61 -6.11 -1.73 3.00
CA ILE A 61 -4.89 -0.98 2.75
C ILE A 61 -4.19 -0.82 4.08
N LEU A 62 -3.04 -1.49 4.22
CA LEU A 62 -2.26 -1.43 5.45
C LEU A 62 -1.53 -0.10 5.58
N HIS A 63 -1.09 0.19 6.80
CA HIS A 63 -0.24 1.34 7.05
C HIS A 63 1.09 1.16 6.30
N GLY A 64 1.38 2.07 5.37
CA GLY A 64 2.54 1.96 4.50
C GLY A 64 3.85 2.25 5.20
N VAL A 65 4.95 1.95 4.51
CA VAL A 65 6.30 2.29 4.95
C VAL A 65 6.87 3.34 4.01
N PHE A 66 7.36 4.43 4.57
CA PHE A 66 8.08 5.46 3.83
C PHE A 66 9.56 5.41 4.22
N ALA A 67 10.43 5.37 3.23
CA ALA A 67 11.88 5.44 3.41
C ALA A 67 12.40 6.77 2.85
N ASP A 68 13.11 7.51 3.68
CA ASP A 68 13.91 8.64 3.26
C ASP A 68 15.14 8.11 2.52
N ASP A 69 15.60 8.82 1.49
CA ASP A 69 16.78 8.42 0.72
C ASP A 69 18.03 8.22 1.58
N SER A 70 18.13 8.93 2.70
CA SER A 70 19.26 8.76 3.64
C SER A 70 19.24 7.41 4.38
N GLN A 71 18.09 6.74 4.41
CA GLN A 71 17.91 5.46 5.11
C GLN A 71 18.31 4.27 4.26
N VAL A 72 18.60 4.48 3.00
CA VAL A 72 19.03 3.41 2.07
C VAL A 72 20.38 3.81 1.48
N THR A 73 21.40 3.00 1.70
CA THR A 73 22.74 3.20 1.14
C THR A 73 23.02 2.16 0.09
N ASP A 74 23.95 2.45 -0.84
CA ASP A 74 24.41 1.54 -1.89
C ASP A 74 23.26 0.90 -2.71
N TYR A 75 22.23 1.69 -2.97
CA TYR A 75 21.02 1.17 -3.64
C TYR A 75 21.26 0.70 -5.08
N GLN A 76 22.39 1.10 -5.71
CA GLN A 76 22.73 0.69 -7.07
C GLN A 76 23.42 -0.68 -7.14
N HIS A 77 23.97 -1.15 -6.04
CA HIS A 77 24.71 -2.42 -5.97
C HIS A 77 24.06 -3.36 -4.96
N LYS A 78 24.34 -3.17 -3.68
CA LYS A 78 23.82 -3.99 -2.61
C LYS A 78 23.12 -3.09 -1.58
N PRO A 79 21.80 -2.84 -1.71
CA PRO A 79 21.10 -1.95 -0.82
C PRO A 79 21.25 -2.32 0.65
N GLN A 80 21.56 -1.33 1.46
CA GLN A 80 21.65 -1.46 2.92
C GLN A 80 20.62 -0.51 3.53
N PHE A 81 19.86 -0.98 4.51
CA PHE A 81 18.88 -0.19 5.21
C PHE A 81 19.39 0.21 6.58
N THR A 82 19.03 1.40 7.04
CA THR A 82 19.29 1.77 8.44
C THR A 82 18.52 0.81 9.37
N PRO A 83 19.01 0.59 10.62
CA PRO A 83 18.29 -0.25 11.58
C PRO A 83 16.83 0.19 11.81
N ASN A 84 16.57 1.50 11.82
CA ASN A 84 15.22 2.04 11.98
C ASN A 84 14.31 1.61 10.80
N LEU A 85 14.78 1.79 9.57
CA LEU A 85 14.01 1.40 8.39
C LEU A 85 13.81 -0.11 8.34
N GLN A 86 14.86 -0.89 8.61
CA GLN A 86 14.78 -2.34 8.63
C GLN A 86 13.73 -2.82 9.63
N GLY A 87 13.69 -2.27 10.83
CA GLY A 87 12.71 -2.64 11.85
C GLY A 87 11.28 -2.30 11.43
N ARG A 88 11.07 -1.11 10.85
CA ARG A 88 9.74 -0.70 10.36
C ARG A 88 9.28 -1.58 9.19
N LEU A 89 10.18 -1.91 8.29
CA LEU A 89 9.87 -2.75 7.15
C LEU A 89 9.55 -4.18 7.60
N ASP A 90 10.34 -4.76 8.50
CA ASP A 90 10.11 -6.09 9.04
C ASP A 90 8.75 -6.17 9.75
N GLN A 91 8.40 -5.15 10.54
CA GLN A 91 7.11 -5.10 11.21
C GLN A 91 5.95 -4.98 10.22
N ALA A 92 6.11 -4.16 9.19
CA ALA A 92 5.09 -4.01 8.16
C ALA A 92 4.89 -5.31 7.37
N LEU A 93 5.96 -5.99 7.03
CA LEU A 93 5.89 -7.28 6.33
C LEU A 93 5.26 -8.37 7.19
N GLU A 94 5.53 -8.38 8.49
CA GLU A 94 4.88 -9.31 9.43
C GLU A 94 3.38 -9.04 9.50
N THR A 95 2.98 -7.78 9.62
CA THR A 95 1.57 -7.39 9.62
C THR A 95 0.88 -7.79 8.31
N PHE A 96 1.57 -7.59 7.20
CA PHE A 96 1.07 -7.98 5.87
C PHE A 96 0.88 -9.49 5.76
N TRP A 97 1.87 -10.26 6.21
CA TRP A 97 1.80 -11.72 6.25
C TRP A 97 0.61 -12.20 7.08
N GLN A 98 0.43 -11.64 8.28
CA GLN A 98 -0.69 -12.00 9.14
C GLN A 98 -2.04 -11.65 8.50
N ALA A 99 -2.13 -10.50 7.83
CA ALA A 99 -3.35 -10.11 7.14
C ALA A 99 -3.71 -11.06 6.00
N LEU A 100 -2.71 -11.55 5.25
CA LEU A 100 -2.90 -12.50 4.16
C LEU A 100 -3.39 -13.87 4.66
N HIS A 101 -3.01 -14.26 5.86
CA HIS A 101 -3.35 -15.55 6.46
C HIS A 101 -4.49 -15.47 7.48
N ARG A 102 -5.10 -14.29 7.63
CA ARG A 102 -6.22 -14.11 8.54
C ARG A 102 -7.44 -14.85 8.00
N PRO A 103 -8.17 -15.62 8.85
CA PRO A 103 -9.43 -16.21 8.43
C PRO A 103 -10.40 -15.14 7.94
N SER A 104 -11.11 -15.42 6.84
CA SER A 104 -12.10 -14.49 6.30
C SER A 104 -13.31 -14.42 7.23
N SER A 105 -13.30 -13.47 8.15
CA SER A 105 -14.44 -13.20 9.03
C SER A 105 -15.60 -12.50 8.31
N ARG A 106 -15.37 -12.03 7.07
CA ARG A 106 -16.39 -11.30 6.30
C ARG A 106 -17.40 -12.21 5.61
N ALA A 107 -17.06 -13.48 5.33
CA ALA A 107 -17.96 -14.41 4.67
C ALA A 107 -19.28 -14.61 5.44
N PRO A 108 -19.29 -14.82 6.78
CA PRO A 108 -20.54 -14.90 7.55
C PRO A 108 -21.34 -13.61 7.52
N ALA A 109 -20.68 -12.46 7.62
CA ALA A 109 -21.34 -11.15 7.60
C ALA A 109 -22.01 -10.88 6.25
N LEU A 110 -21.36 -11.22 5.13
CA LEU A 110 -21.92 -11.09 3.79
C LEU A 110 -23.14 -12.00 3.61
N LYS A 111 -23.09 -13.24 4.10
CA LYS A 111 -24.24 -14.17 4.06
C LYS A 111 -25.41 -13.63 4.87
N THR A 112 -25.14 -13.02 6.02
CA THR A 112 -26.17 -12.42 6.87
C THR A 112 -26.84 -11.24 6.16
N LEU A 113 -26.03 -10.36 5.53
CA LEU A 113 -26.55 -9.23 4.76
C LEU A 113 -27.39 -9.68 3.56
N GLN A 114 -26.97 -10.70 2.85
CA GLN A 114 -27.74 -11.27 1.74
C GLN A 114 -29.09 -11.83 2.19
N ARG A 115 -29.16 -12.45 3.38
CA ARG A 115 -30.43 -12.92 3.95
C ARG A 115 -31.37 -11.76 4.25
N VAL A 116 -30.85 -10.65 4.77
CA VAL A 116 -31.66 -9.47 5.08
C VAL A 116 -32.21 -8.84 3.80
N GLU A 117 -31.48 -8.82 2.72
CA GLU A 117 -31.92 -8.30 1.43
C GLU A 117 -33.04 -9.12 0.78
N HIS A 118 -33.19 -10.39 1.15
CA HIS A 118 -34.22 -11.28 0.63
C HIS A 118 -35.48 -11.35 1.51
N VAL A 119 -35.49 -10.59 2.60
CA VAL A 119 -36.64 -10.44 3.49
C VAL A 119 -37.39 -9.17 3.17
#